data_efa4ca0118a1cf41cf2e52359b51fdf1
#
_entry.id   efa4ca0118a1cf41cf2e52359b51fdf1
#
_cell.length_a   1.000
_cell.length_b   1.000
_cell.length_c   1.000
_cell.angle_alpha   90.00
_cell.angle_beta   90.00
_cell.angle_gamma   90.00
#
_symmetry.space_group_name_H-M   'P 1'
#
loop_
_entity.id
_entity.type
_entity.pdbx_description
1 polymer ?
#
loop_
_entity_poly.entity_id
_entity_poly.type
_entity_poly.pdbx_seq_one_letter_code
_entity_poly.pdbx_strand_id
1 'polypeptide(L)'
;MLPGEHLEEAAVREVEEETGVSTEFESLVCFRHWHGYRYGKSDIYFVSRLKPLSNQITIQEEEIAECLWMPVADFLGSNSIHVFNKTIVTAALNSPGVSPITIEGYEPAERFEFFMPPGAIVGN
;
A
#
# COMPACT_ATOMS: atom_id res chain seq x y z
N MET A 1 7.44 8.73 2.80
CA MET A 1 7.48 9.00 1.35
C MET A 1 8.45 10.14 1.07
N LEU A 2 9.36 9.98 0.11
CA LEU A 2 10.34 11.00 -0.21
C LEU A 2 9.72 12.11 -1.08
N PRO A 3 10.25 13.36 -1.01
CA PRO A 3 9.75 14.44 -1.87
C PRO A 3 9.84 14.06 -3.35
N GLY A 4 8.76 14.30 -4.10
CA GLY A 4 8.69 13.99 -5.54
C GLY A 4 8.49 12.53 -5.88
N GLU A 5 8.44 11.65 -4.88
CA GLU A 5 8.22 10.24 -5.08
C GLU A 5 6.73 9.93 -5.21
N HIS A 6 6.37 9.11 -6.21
CA HIS A 6 4.99 8.64 -6.35
C HIS A 6 4.66 7.62 -5.27
N LEU A 7 3.38 7.52 -4.93
CA LEU A 7 2.91 6.59 -3.90
C LEU A 7 3.31 5.14 -4.22
N GLU A 8 3.17 4.71 -5.48
CA GLU A 8 3.54 3.34 -5.86
C GLU A 8 5.04 3.07 -5.68
N GLU A 9 5.88 4.05 -6.01
CA GLU A 9 7.33 3.92 -5.84
C GLU A 9 7.69 3.85 -4.36
N ALA A 10 7.06 4.69 -3.55
CA ALA A 10 7.29 4.71 -2.11
C ALA A 10 6.93 3.38 -1.46
N ALA A 11 5.77 2.82 -1.80
CA ALA A 11 5.32 1.55 -1.23
C ALA A 11 6.29 0.41 -1.54
N VAL A 12 6.70 0.30 -2.79
CA VAL A 12 7.66 -0.73 -3.24
C VAL A 12 9.01 -0.57 -2.53
N ARG A 13 9.51 0.65 -2.50
CA ARG A 13 10.81 0.97 -1.87
C ARG A 13 10.80 0.66 -0.37
N GLU A 14 9.77 1.09 0.35
CA GLU A 14 9.69 0.91 1.80
C GLU A 14 9.61 -0.57 2.18
N VAL A 15 8.84 -1.37 1.45
CA VAL A 15 8.74 -2.80 1.71
C VAL A 15 10.11 -3.48 1.47
N GLU A 16 10.80 -3.12 0.40
CA GLU A 16 12.12 -3.68 0.13
C GLU A 16 13.15 -3.29 1.21
N GLU A 17 13.14 -2.03 1.63
CA GLU A 17 14.03 -1.56 2.69
C GLU A 17 13.78 -2.27 4.02
N GLU A 18 12.52 -2.48 4.37
CA GLU A 18 12.14 -3.05 5.66
C GLU A 18 12.22 -4.57 5.71
N THR A 19 11.90 -5.25 4.61
CA THR A 19 11.77 -6.71 4.59
C THR A 19 12.73 -7.42 3.64
N GLY A 20 13.38 -6.70 2.75
CA GLY A 20 14.21 -7.30 1.69
C GLY A 20 13.39 -7.90 0.55
N VAL A 21 12.07 -7.83 0.59
CA VAL A 21 11.21 -8.42 -0.43
C VAL A 21 10.99 -7.42 -1.58
N SER A 22 11.32 -7.84 -2.79
CA SER A 22 11.01 -7.08 -4.00
C SER A 22 9.55 -7.30 -4.36
N THR A 23 8.85 -6.22 -4.68
CA THR A 23 7.42 -6.26 -4.96
C THR A 23 7.07 -5.43 -6.18
N GLU A 24 5.87 -5.67 -6.70
CA GLU A 24 5.26 -4.89 -7.76
C GLU A 24 3.95 -4.31 -7.24
N PHE A 25 3.72 -3.02 -7.48
CA PHE A 25 2.51 -2.35 -7.02
C PHE A 25 1.31 -2.82 -7.84
N GLU A 26 0.25 -3.27 -7.15
CA GLU A 26 -0.99 -3.66 -7.81
C GLU A 26 -2.06 -2.59 -7.71
N SER A 27 -2.36 -2.13 -6.51
CA SER A 27 -3.44 -1.16 -6.32
C SER A 27 -3.36 -0.47 -4.96
N LEU A 28 -4.00 0.68 -4.87
CA LEU A 28 -4.33 1.33 -3.61
C LEU A 28 -5.67 0.76 -3.17
N VAL A 29 -5.69 0.07 -2.03
CA VAL A 29 -6.89 -0.65 -1.55
C VAL A 29 -7.84 0.29 -0.83
N CYS A 30 -7.31 1.09 0.10
CA CYS A 30 -8.09 2.01 0.92
C CYS A 30 -7.18 3.00 1.61
N PHE A 31 -7.79 3.97 2.29
CA PHE A 31 -7.03 4.88 3.14
C PHE A 31 -7.86 5.22 4.38
N ARG A 32 -7.16 5.65 5.42
CA ARG A 32 -7.76 6.12 6.67
C ARG A 32 -7.35 7.57 6.87
N HIS A 33 -8.31 8.40 7.22
CA HIS A 33 -8.03 9.78 7.63
C HIS A 33 -8.39 9.90 9.12
N TRP A 34 -7.41 10.24 9.95
CA TRP A 34 -7.58 10.42 11.38
C TRP A 34 -7.43 11.90 11.72
N HIS A 35 -8.54 12.50 12.15
CA HIS A 35 -8.57 13.89 12.60
C HIS A 35 -8.13 13.99 14.05
N GLY A 36 -7.52 15.14 14.40
CA GLY A 36 -7.14 15.39 15.78
C GLY A 36 -5.97 14.56 16.27
N TYR A 37 -5.25 13.91 15.35
CA TYR A 37 -3.98 13.26 15.70
C TYR A 37 -3.05 14.32 16.28
N ARG A 38 -2.15 13.96 17.14
CA ARG A 38 -1.24 14.83 17.92
C ARG A 38 -1.14 16.31 17.46
N TYR A 39 -1.33 17.25 18.39
CA TYR A 39 -1.20 18.70 18.13
C TYR A 39 -2.17 19.25 17.09
N GLY A 40 -3.33 18.62 16.95
CA GLY A 40 -4.35 19.07 16.00
C GLY A 40 -4.05 18.74 14.54
N LYS A 41 -3.04 17.94 14.27
CA LYS A 41 -2.70 17.51 12.92
C LYS A 41 -3.56 16.34 12.48
N SER A 42 -3.79 16.25 11.16
CA SER A 42 -4.44 15.09 10.55
C SER A 42 -3.40 14.07 10.12
N ASP A 43 -3.80 12.81 10.13
CA ASP A 43 -2.97 11.71 9.64
C ASP A 43 -3.74 10.95 8.55
N ILE A 44 -3.09 10.74 7.40
CA ILE A 44 -3.66 9.96 6.31
C ILE A 44 -2.79 8.72 6.11
N TYR A 45 -3.42 7.56 6.23
CA TYR A 45 -2.76 6.26 6.14
C TYR A 45 -3.27 5.51 4.92
N PHE A 46 -2.36 5.24 3.97
CA PHE A 46 -2.69 4.54 2.72
C PHE A 46 -2.35 3.06 2.83
N VAL A 47 -3.24 2.21 2.31
CA VAL A 47 -3.04 0.77 2.26
C VAL A 47 -2.92 0.32 0.82
N SER A 48 -1.76 -0.22 0.46
CA SER A 48 -1.47 -0.69 -0.89
C SER A 48 -1.40 -2.21 -0.92
N ARG A 49 -1.85 -2.80 -2.04
CA ARG A 49 -1.64 -4.22 -2.31
C ARG A 49 -0.46 -4.36 -3.25
N LEU A 50 0.52 -5.15 -2.83
CA LEU A 50 1.73 -5.40 -3.59
C LEU A 50 1.83 -6.88 -3.92
N LYS A 51 2.32 -7.18 -5.13
CA LYS A 51 2.61 -8.54 -5.54
C LYS A 51 4.07 -8.84 -5.24
N PRO A 52 4.38 -9.87 -4.43
CA PRO A 52 5.78 -10.22 -4.17
C PRO A 52 6.44 -10.82 -5.41
N LEU A 53 7.65 -10.37 -5.70
CA LEU A 53 8.48 -10.90 -6.78
C LEU A 53 9.55 -11.83 -6.24
N SER A 54 9.72 -11.86 -4.92
CA SER A 54 10.61 -12.77 -4.19
C SER A 54 9.95 -13.18 -2.89
N ASN A 55 10.47 -14.22 -2.24
CA ASN A 55 9.91 -14.69 -0.97
C ASN A 55 10.94 -14.70 0.17
N GLN A 56 12.17 -14.28 -0.10
CA GLN A 56 13.21 -14.26 0.92
C GLN A 56 13.15 -12.97 1.72
N ILE A 57 12.97 -13.10 3.02
CA ILE A 57 12.91 -11.97 3.94
C ILE A 57 14.28 -11.70 4.52
N THR A 58 14.70 -10.43 4.48
CA THR A 58 15.92 -9.94 5.14
C THR A 58 15.55 -8.65 5.86
N ILE A 59 15.30 -8.74 7.14
CA ILE A 59 14.83 -7.60 7.93
C ILE A 59 15.96 -6.64 8.30
N GLN A 60 15.58 -5.36 8.50
CA GLN A 60 16.45 -4.38 9.14
C GLN A 60 16.23 -4.50 10.65
N GLU A 61 17.12 -5.20 11.32
CA GLU A 61 16.99 -5.52 12.75
C GLU A 61 16.87 -4.30 13.65
N GLU A 62 17.35 -3.15 13.22
CA GLU A 62 17.26 -1.91 13.99
C GLU A 62 15.84 -1.34 14.03
N GLU A 63 15.03 -1.62 13.02
CA GLU A 63 13.68 -1.06 12.88
C GLU A 63 12.58 -2.10 13.01
N ILE A 64 12.86 -3.34 12.59
CA ILE A 64 11.88 -4.43 12.51
C ILE A 64 12.30 -5.56 13.44
N ALA A 65 11.48 -5.85 14.44
CA ALA A 65 11.72 -6.94 15.37
C ALA A 65 11.50 -8.31 14.73
N GLU A 66 10.46 -8.43 13.90
CA GLU A 66 10.07 -9.70 13.27
C GLU A 66 9.31 -9.45 11.98
N CYS A 67 9.56 -10.28 10.98
CA CYS A 67 8.82 -10.27 9.74
C CYS A 67 8.70 -11.72 9.24
N LEU A 68 7.49 -12.13 8.89
CA LEU A 68 7.24 -13.50 8.40
C LEU A 68 6.13 -13.54 7.37
N TRP A 69 6.17 -14.57 6.53
CA TRP A 69 5.06 -14.89 5.66
C TRP A 69 3.99 -15.61 6.47
N MET A 70 2.72 -15.25 6.25
CA MET A 70 1.61 -15.84 6.98
C MET A 70 0.45 -16.11 6.03
N PRO A 71 -0.16 -17.29 6.10
CA PRO A 71 -1.41 -17.54 5.36
C PRO A 71 -2.49 -16.55 5.81
N VAL A 72 -3.24 -16.02 4.86
CA VAL A 72 -4.29 -15.04 5.14
C VAL A 72 -5.31 -15.57 6.15
N ALA A 73 -5.68 -16.84 6.03
CA ALA A 73 -6.64 -17.45 6.96
C ALA A 73 -6.14 -17.43 8.41
N ASP A 74 -4.84 -17.64 8.61
CA ASP A 74 -4.25 -17.59 9.95
C ASP A 74 -4.26 -16.17 10.51
N PHE A 75 -3.97 -15.18 9.66
CA PHE A 75 -4.02 -13.77 10.03
C PHE A 75 -5.43 -13.37 10.46
N LEU A 76 -6.43 -13.67 9.64
CA LEU A 76 -7.82 -13.31 9.92
C LEU A 76 -8.41 -14.08 11.10
N GLY A 77 -7.91 -15.29 11.35
CA GLY A 77 -8.37 -16.12 12.48
C GLY A 77 -7.69 -15.83 13.80
N SER A 78 -6.66 -15.00 13.83
CA SER A 78 -5.91 -14.72 15.06
C SER A 78 -6.64 -13.71 15.95
N ASN A 79 -6.76 -14.03 17.24
CA ASN A 79 -7.38 -13.14 18.22
C ASN A 79 -6.45 -12.00 18.64
N SER A 80 -5.16 -12.09 18.32
CA SER A 80 -4.18 -11.06 18.66
C SER A 80 -4.10 -9.93 17.65
N ILE A 81 -4.77 -10.05 16.50
CA ILE A 81 -4.77 -9.04 15.44
C ILE A 81 -5.93 -8.07 15.64
N HIS A 82 -5.62 -6.78 15.63
CA HIS A 82 -6.64 -5.74 15.80
C HIS A 82 -7.62 -5.75 14.62
N VAL A 83 -8.88 -5.42 14.93
CA VAL A 83 -9.98 -5.44 13.93
C VAL A 83 -9.70 -4.53 12.72
N PHE A 84 -9.04 -3.40 12.94
CA PHE A 84 -8.68 -2.51 11.83
C PHE A 84 -7.79 -3.24 10.82
N ASN A 85 -6.77 -3.96 11.29
CA ASN A 85 -5.86 -4.70 10.42
C ASN A 85 -6.56 -5.84 9.68
N LYS A 86 -7.51 -6.52 10.34
CA LYS A 86 -8.33 -7.54 9.68
C LYS A 86 -9.22 -6.93 8.60
N THR A 87 -9.77 -5.75 8.88
CA THR A 87 -10.65 -5.04 7.93
C THR A 87 -9.91 -4.67 6.66
N ILE A 88 -8.69 -4.12 6.77
CA ILE A 88 -7.93 -3.75 5.58
C ILE A 88 -7.49 -4.96 4.76
N VAL A 89 -7.13 -6.07 5.41
CA VAL A 89 -6.77 -7.30 4.69
C VAL A 89 -8.00 -7.88 3.98
N THR A 90 -9.16 -7.87 4.63
CA THR A 90 -10.41 -8.32 4.01
C THR A 90 -10.76 -7.48 2.80
N ALA A 91 -10.59 -6.15 2.90
CA ALA A 91 -10.81 -5.25 1.76
C ALA A 91 -9.87 -5.57 0.60
N ALA A 92 -8.61 -5.86 0.91
CA ALA A 92 -7.61 -6.20 -0.11
C ALA A 92 -7.95 -7.51 -0.85
N LEU A 93 -8.57 -8.45 -0.15
CA LEU A 93 -9.01 -9.72 -0.77
C LEU A 93 -10.23 -9.57 -1.67
N ASN A 94 -11.14 -8.67 -1.32
CA ASN A 94 -12.46 -8.57 -1.94
C ASN A 94 -12.62 -7.42 -2.92
N SER A 95 -11.65 -6.54 -3.03
CA SER A 95 -11.72 -5.36 -3.89
C SER A 95 -10.48 -5.25 -4.78
N PRO A 96 -10.65 -4.88 -6.06
CA PRO A 96 -9.50 -4.62 -6.91
C PRO A 96 -8.75 -3.34 -6.51
N GLY A 97 -9.39 -2.45 -5.75
CA GLY A 97 -8.82 -1.15 -5.40
C GLY A 97 -8.75 -0.20 -6.59
N VAL A 98 -7.92 0.82 -6.47
CA VAL A 98 -7.68 1.79 -7.54
C VAL A 98 -6.21 1.72 -7.95
N SER A 99 -5.96 1.85 -9.24
CA SER A 99 -4.62 1.69 -9.81
C SER A 99 -4.17 2.95 -10.55
N PRO A 100 -2.86 3.18 -10.65
CA PRO A 100 -2.35 4.36 -11.35
C PRO A 100 -2.71 4.33 -12.83
N ILE A 101 -3.15 5.48 -13.33
CA ILE A 101 -3.36 5.67 -14.76
C ILE A 101 -2.72 6.98 -15.21
N THR A 102 -2.49 7.09 -16.51
CA THR A 102 -2.03 8.33 -17.12
C THR A 102 -3.19 9.00 -17.81
N ILE A 103 -3.34 10.30 -17.61
CA ILE A 103 -4.40 11.09 -18.25
C ILE A 103 -3.73 12.08 -19.21
N GLU A 104 -4.15 12.04 -20.47
CA GLU A 104 -3.63 12.95 -21.50
C GLU A 104 -3.86 14.41 -21.09
N GLY A 105 -2.85 15.24 -21.29
CA GLY A 105 -2.92 16.65 -20.93
C GLY A 105 -2.33 16.98 -19.58
N TYR A 106 -1.98 15.97 -18.79
CA TYR A 106 -1.34 16.17 -17.49
C TYR A 106 0.12 15.76 -17.55
N GLU A 107 0.94 16.68 -17.99
CA GLU A 107 2.38 16.48 -18.16
C GLU A 107 3.17 17.56 -17.42
N PRO A 108 4.37 17.27 -16.91
CA PRO A 108 5.05 15.97 -16.99
C PRO A 108 4.44 14.93 -16.05
N ALA A 109 4.52 13.66 -16.45
CA ALA A 109 3.92 12.54 -15.71
C ALA A 109 4.44 12.43 -14.28
N GLU A 110 5.68 12.81 -14.03
CA GLU A 110 6.28 12.73 -12.69
C GLU A 110 5.65 13.68 -11.68
N ARG A 111 4.80 14.60 -12.11
CA ARG A 111 4.09 15.53 -11.21
C ARG A 111 2.67 15.09 -10.90
N PHE A 112 2.16 14.11 -11.61
CA PHE A 112 0.76 13.70 -11.51
C PHE A 112 0.65 12.20 -11.27
N GLU A 113 -0.20 11.85 -10.31
CA GLU A 113 -0.50 10.46 -10.00
C GLU A 113 -1.99 10.32 -9.82
N PHE A 114 -2.65 9.62 -10.75
CA PHE A 114 -4.08 9.40 -10.73
C PHE A 114 -4.37 7.95 -10.43
N PHE A 115 -5.16 7.69 -9.40
CA PHE A 115 -5.61 6.36 -9.03
C PHE A 115 -7.07 6.22 -9.37
N MET A 116 -7.40 5.25 -10.21
CA MET A 116 -8.77 5.06 -10.70
C MET A 116 -9.19 3.60 -10.58
N PRO A 117 -10.51 3.35 -10.42
CA PRO A 117 -11.01 1.98 -10.43
C PRO A 117 -10.92 1.39 -11.84
N PRO A 118 -11.02 0.04 -11.96
CA PRO A 118 -11.05 -0.61 -13.27
C PRO A 118 -12.17 -0.05 -14.14
N GLY A 119 -11.89 0.12 -15.43
CA GLY A 119 -12.86 0.62 -16.38
C GLY A 119 -12.99 2.13 -16.47
N ALA A 120 -12.16 2.88 -15.75
CA ALA A 120 -12.20 4.35 -15.76
C ALA A 120 -11.51 4.99 -16.98
N ILE A 121 -10.88 4.20 -17.84
CA ILE A 121 -10.20 4.72 -19.03
C ILE A 121 -11.19 5.12 -20.09
N VAL A 122 -11.09 6.37 -20.55
CA VAL A 122 -12.01 6.96 -21.55
C VAL A 122 -11.36 6.93 -22.93
N GLY A 123 -12.19 6.77 -23.98
CA GLY A 123 -11.74 6.93 -25.36
C GLY A 123 -11.23 5.68 -26.05
N ASN A 124 -11.54 4.52 -25.54
CA ASN A 124 -11.20 3.25 -26.19
C ASN A 124 -12.39 2.68 -26.97
#